data_80ea62095938fadaace92dd3fdcf6fae
#
_entry.id   80ea62095938fadaace92dd3fdcf6fae
#
_cell.length_a   1.000
_cell.length_b   1.000
_cell.length_c   1.000
_cell.angle_alpha   90.00
_cell.angle_beta   90.00
_cell.angle_gamma   90.00
#
_symmetry.space_group_name_H-M   'P 1'
#
loop_
_entity.id
_entity.type
_entity.pdbx_description
1 polymer ?
#
loop_
_entity_poly.entity_id
_entity_poly.type
_entity_poly.pdbx_seq_one_letter_code
_entity_poly.pdbx_strand_id
1 'polypeptide(L)'
;MGEVRVKVKLTIAMDEMLAHGGQVTAEQVRSYEADALVDTGAVRCVLPSHVVQQLGLQSIGQRVAQYADGRLDTVDLTGPFMLRVLGREELETAMVLGDEVILGQTALEKLDLLPDCVNQRLIPNPAHPDQPVSKVKSLSEKS
;
A
#
# COMPACT_ATOMS: atom_id res chain seq x y z
N MET A 1 21.62 11.11 2.35
CA MET A 1 20.62 10.07 2.37
C MET A 1 19.68 10.26 1.23
N GLY A 2 19.48 9.31 0.45
CA GLY A 2 18.53 9.36 -0.63
C GLY A 2 17.20 8.80 -0.23
N GLU A 3 16.22 9.03 -1.07
CA GLU A 3 14.92 8.43 -0.94
C GLU A 3 14.96 6.98 -1.39
N VAL A 4 14.13 6.16 -0.77
CA VAL A 4 13.91 4.79 -1.23
C VAL A 4 12.62 4.80 -2.04
N ARG A 5 12.71 4.37 -3.30
CA ARG A 5 11.55 4.31 -4.20
C ARG A 5 11.42 2.91 -4.75
N VAL A 6 10.19 2.55 -5.10
CA VAL A 6 9.91 1.21 -5.61
C VAL A 6 8.71 1.27 -6.56
N LYS A 7 8.75 0.46 -7.59
CA LYS A 7 7.60 0.33 -8.50
C LYS A 7 6.50 -0.48 -7.84
N VAL A 8 5.27 0.03 -7.94
CA VAL A 8 4.11 -0.62 -7.36
C VAL A 8 3.01 -0.72 -8.41
N LYS A 9 2.15 -1.71 -8.26
CA LYS A 9 0.93 -1.84 -9.04
C LYS A 9 -0.25 -1.86 -8.09
N LEU A 10 -1.23 -1.01 -8.37
CA LEU A 10 -2.46 -0.92 -7.59
C LEU A 10 -3.62 -1.42 -8.45
N THR A 11 -4.49 -2.24 -7.87
CA THR A 11 -5.74 -2.64 -8.52
C THR A 11 -6.88 -2.44 -7.54
N ILE A 12 -8.09 -2.21 -8.06
CA ILE A 12 -9.25 -2.06 -7.21
C ILE A 12 -9.63 -3.44 -6.69
N ALA A 13 -9.70 -3.58 -5.35
CA ALA A 13 -9.98 -4.88 -4.73
C ALA A 13 -11.32 -5.44 -5.17
N MET A 14 -12.34 -4.59 -5.28
CA MET A 14 -13.66 -5.02 -5.75
C MET A 14 -13.58 -5.63 -7.15
N ASP A 15 -12.83 -4.99 -8.05
CA ASP A 15 -12.67 -5.52 -9.41
C ASP A 15 -12.03 -6.90 -9.40
N GLU A 16 -11.03 -7.11 -8.54
CA GLU A 16 -10.37 -8.41 -8.44
C GLU A 16 -11.31 -9.47 -7.90
N MET A 17 -12.13 -9.12 -6.93
CA MET A 17 -13.11 -10.05 -6.40
C MET A 17 -14.13 -10.45 -7.47
N LEU A 18 -14.59 -9.47 -8.26
CA LEU A 18 -15.51 -9.74 -9.35
C LEU A 18 -14.87 -10.63 -10.43
N ALA A 19 -13.58 -10.41 -10.70
CA ALA A 19 -12.85 -11.24 -11.66
C ALA A 19 -12.70 -12.67 -11.14
N HIS A 20 -12.39 -12.83 -9.87
CA HIS A 20 -12.33 -14.15 -9.26
C HIS A 20 -13.67 -14.89 -9.34
N GLY A 21 -14.77 -14.17 -9.19
CA GLY A 21 -16.11 -14.73 -9.29
C GLY A 21 -16.61 -14.91 -10.71
N GLY A 22 -15.82 -14.52 -11.71
CA GLY A 22 -16.19 -14.69 -13.12
C GLY A 22 -17.14 -13.62 -13.66
N GLN A 23 -17.47 -12.57 -12.89
CA GLN A 23 -18.37 -11.51 -13.33
C GLN A 23 -17.72 -10.53 -14.27
N VAL A 24 -16.40 -10.38 -14.20
CA VAL A 24 -15.63 -9.54 -15.12
C VAL A 24 -14.39 -10.32 -15.54
N THR A 25 -13.79 -9.90 -16.64
CA THR A 25 -12.55 -10.49 -17.13
C THR A 25 -11.35 -9.87 -16.41
N ALA A 26 -10.19 -10.53 -16.50
CA ALA A 26 -8.96 -9.99 -15.93
C ALA A 26 -8.61 -8.62 -16.53
N GLU A 27 -8.91 -8.44 -17.83
CA GLU A 27 -8.65 -7.18 -18.50
C GLU A 27 -9.53 -6.03 -18.01
N GLN A 28 -10.63 -6.34 -17.38
CA GLN A 28 -11.55 -5.33 -16.86
C GLN A 28 -11.17 -4.86 -15.45
N VAL A 29 -10.17 -5.50 -14.82
CA VAL A 29 -9.66 -5.08 -13.53
C VAL A 29 -8.84 -3.80 -13.73
N ARG A 30 -9.29 -2.71 -13.12
CA ARG A 30 -8.63 -1.42 -13.25
C ARG A 30 -7.34 -1.41 -12.45
N SER A 31 -6.29 -0.85 -13.03
CA SER A 31 -4.97 -0.84 -12.41
C SER A 31 -4.25 0.48 -12.65
N TYR A 32 -3.26 0.74 -11.81
CA TYR A 32 -2.41 1.92 -11.90
C TYR A 32 -1.01 1.52 -11.46
N GLU A 33 -0.01 1.88 -12.25
CA GLU A 33 1.39 1.65 -11.89
C GLU A 33 2.03 2.96 -11.48
N ALA A 34 2.82 2.93 -10.44
CA ALA A 34 3.45 4.13 -9.89
C ALA A 34 4.86 3.81 -9.39
N ASP A 35 5.66 4.87 -9.32
CA ASP A 35 6.94 4.85 -8.64
C ASP A 35 6.68 5.44 -7.25
N ALA A 36 6.63 4.59 -6.24
CA ALA A 36 6.21 5.00 -4.90
C ALA A 36 7.40 5.37 -4.02
N LEU A 37 7.18 6.36 -3.17
CA LEU A 37 8.15 6.71 -2.13
C LEU A 37 7.91 5.82 -0.91
N VAL A 38 8.98 5.23 -0.38
CA VAL A 38 8.92 4.43 0.85
C VAL A 38 9.16 5.38 2.03
N ASP A 39 8.16 5.48 2.92
CA ASP A 39 8.22 6.41 4.05
C ASP A 39 7.80 5.69 5.33
N THR A 40 8.79 5.25 6.10
CA THR A 40 8.53 4.55 7.37
C THR A 40 7.97 5.48 8.44
N GLY A 41 8.04 6.80 8.23
CA GLY A 41 7.41 7.76 9.13
C GLY A 41 5.92 7.92 8.92
N ALA A 42 5.39 7.43 7.80
CA ALA A 42 3.95 7.43 7.55
C ALA A 42 3.37 6.10 8.01
N VAL A 43 2.30 6.15 8.79
CA VAL A 43 1.63 4.93 9.25
C VAL A 43 0.85 4.30 8.10
N ARG A 44 0.12 5.11 7.34
CA ARG A 44 -0.74 4.65 6.26
C ARG A 44 -0.12 4.97 4.91
N CYS A 45 -0.56 4.24 3.90
CA CYS A 45 -0.28 4.62 2.52
C CYS A 45 -0.98 5.93 2.18
N VAL A 46 -0.44 6.61 1.18
CA VAL A 46 -0.98 7.89 0.69
C VAL A 46 -1.09 7.81 -0.82
N LEU A 47 -2.22 8.25 -1.36
CA LEU A 47 -2.43 8.35 -2.80
C LEU A 47 -2.86 9.77 -3.15
N PRO A 48 -2.24 10.40 -4.17
CA PRO A 48 -2.72 11.69 -4.65
C PRO A 48 -4.12 11.57 -5.27
N SER A 49 -4.85 12.69 -5.30
CA SER A 49 -6.19 12.73 -5.90
C SER A 49 -6.20 12.21 -7.33
N HIS A 50 -5.18 12.59 -8.13
CA HIS A 50 -5.19 12.18 -9.55
C HIS A 50 -5.05 10.67 -9.70
N VAL A 51 -4.33 10.00 -8.80
CA VAL A 51 -4.20 8.54 -8.84
C VAL A 51 -5.53 7.90 -8.48
N VAL A 52 -6.17 8.41 -7.43
CA VAL A 52 -7.48 7.90 -7.00
C VAL A 52 -8.50 8.04 -8.12
N GLN A 53 -8.51 9.17 -8.82
CA GLN A 53 -9.43 9.42 -9.92
C GLN A 53 -9.14 8.53 -11.12
N GLN A 54 -7.88 8.40 -11.51
CA GLN A 54 -7.50 7.57 -12.65
C GLN A 54 -7.81 6.10 -12.40
N LEU A 55 -7.54 5.63 -11.18
CA LEU A 55 -7.83 4.25 -10.81
C LEU A 55 -9.32 4.01 -10.67
N GLY A 56 -10.06 5.02 -10.22
CA GLY A 56 -11.50 4.90 -9.99
C GLY A 56 -11.85 4.43 -8.60
N LEU A 57 -10.96 4.63 -7.62
CA LEU A 57 -11.25 4.31 -6.24
C LEU A 57 -12.27 5.28 -5.66
N GLN A 58 -13.15 4.75 -4.82
CA GLN A 58 -14.13 5.56 -4.13
C GLN A 58 -13.63 5.91 -2.73
N SER A 59 -14.13 7.03 -2.20
CA SER A 59 -13.92 7.37 -0.81
C SER A 59 -14.89 6.57 0.05
N ILE A 60 -14.39 6.00 1.15
CA ILE A 60 -15.22 5.25 2.09
C ILE A 60 -15.32 5.93 3.44
N GLY A 61 -14.70 7.09 3.61
CA GLY A 61 -14.74 7.82 4.86
C GLY A 61 -13.67 8.88 4.90
N GLN A 62 -13.39 9.36 6.09
CA GLN A 62 -12.40 10.40 6.29
C GLN A 62 -11.50 10.04 7.45
N ARG A 63 -10.29 10.59 7.43
CA ARG A 63 -9.32 10.44 8.51
C ARG A 63 -8.65 11.77 8.74
N VAL A 64 -8.10 11.93 9.92
CA VAL A 64 -7.31 13.12 10.25
C VAL A 64 -5.84 12.80 10.01
N ALA A 65 -5.22 13.54 9.11
CA ALA A 65 -3.79 13.44 8.85
C ALA A 65 -3.07 14.47 9.73
N GLN A 66 -1.96 14.05 10.31
CA GLN A 66 -1.07 14.97 11.02
C GLN A 66 0.23 15.07 10.26
N TYR A 67 0.59 16.30 9.89
CA TYR A 67 1.83 16.57 9.17
C TYR A 67 2.99 16.68 10.13
N ALA A 68 4.20 16.68 9.59
CA ALA A 68 5.42 16.72 10.40
C ALA A 68 5.51 17.97 11.30
N ASP A 69 4.90 19.07 10.86
CA ASP A 69 4.87 20.32 11.63
C ASP A 69 3.74 20.35 12.66
N GLY A 70 3.00 19.28 12.83
CA GLY A 70 1.91 19.17 13.80
C GLY A 70 0.55 19.60 13.27
N ARG A 71 0.46 20.19 12.07
CA ARG A 71 -0.83 20.58 11.52
C ARG A 71 -1.71 19.35 11.30
N LEU A 72 -3.01 19.54 11.49
CA LEU A 72 -4.01 18.51 11.26
C LEU A 72 -4.86 18.88 10.06
N ASP A 73 -5.25 17.88 9.31
CA ASP A 73 -6.10 18.05 8.14
C ASP A 73 -7.02 16.84 8.02
N THR A 74 -8.25 17.07 7.61
CA THR A 74 -9.20 15.98 7.36
C THR A 74 -9.15 15.63 5.88
N VAL A 75 -8.85 14.36 5.60
CA VAL A 75 -8.67 13.88 4.23
C VAL A 75 -9.53 12.65 4.00
N ASP A 76 -9.81 12.35 2.74
CA ASP A 76 -10.55 11.15 2.38
C ASP A 76 -9.73 9.90 2.62
N LEU A 77 -10.42 8.81 2.95
CA LEU A 77 -9.86 7.48 2.99
C LEU A 77 -10.40 6.71 1.78
N THR A 78 -9.52 6.08 1.02
CA THR A 78 -9.94 5.32 -0.16
C THR A 78 -10.59 4.01 0.24
N GLY A 79 -11.40 3.48 -0.66
CA GLY A 79 -11.78 2.08 -0.62
C GLY A 79 -10.56 1.17 -0.79
N PRO A 80 -10.75 -0.13 -0.57
CA PRO A 80 -9.61 -1.06 -0.59
C PRO A 80 -9.05 -1.28 -1.98
N PHE A 81 -7.73 -1.40 -2.04
CA PHE A 81 -7.02 -1.74 -3.26
C PHE A 81 -6.00 -2.82 -2.95
N MET A 82 -5.65 -3.59 -3.98
CA MET A 82 -4.56 -4.55 -3.85
C MET A 82 -3.27 -3.84 -4.24
N LEU A 83 -2.28 -3.94 -3.37
CA LEU A 83 -0.96 -3.34 -3.55
C LEU A 83 0.02 -4.45 -3.87
N ARG A 84 0.69 -4.34 -5.02
CA ARG A 84 1.70 -5.33 -5.45
C ARG A 84 3.05 -4.67 -5.51
N VAL A 85 4.01 -5.24 -4.79
CA VAL A 85 5.37 -4.72 -4.66
C VAL A 85 6.32 -5.90 -4.64
N LEU A 86 7.30 -5.91 -5.55
CA LEU A 86 8.36 -6.94 -5.56
C LEU A 86 7.81 -8.37 -5.52
N GLY A 87 6.72 -8.60 -6.24
CA GLY A 87 6.10 -9.93 -6.30
C GLY A 87 5.26 -10.29 -5.10
N ARG A 88 5.15 -9.42 -4.11
CA ARG A 88 4.29 -9.60 -2.94
C ARG A 88 3.06 -8.72 -3.06
N GLU A 89 1.98 -9.13 -2.41
CA GLU A 89 0.74 -8.37 -2.50
C GLU A 89 0.05 -8.30 -1.16
N GLU A 90 -0.69 -7.21 -0.95
CA GLU A 90 -1.44 -6.98 0.26
C GLU A 90 -2.60 -6.04 0.00
N LEU A 91 -3.67 -6.23 0.75
CA LEU A 91 -4.84 -5.35 0.69
C LEU A 91 -4.56 -4.11 1.52
N GLU A 92 -4.85 -2.93 0.97
CA GLU A 92 -4.60 -1.67 1.65
C GLU A 92 -5.71 -0.66 1.40
N THR A 93 -5.73 0.37 2.24
CA THR A 93 -6.46 1.61 2.01
C THR A 93 -5.44 2.74 2.11
N ALA A 94 -5.82 3.94 1.66
CA ALA A 94 -4.88 5.07 1.69
C ALA A 94 -5.60 6.36 2.04
N MET A 95 -4.86 7.29 2.64
CA MET A 95 -5.31 8.67 2.77
C MET A 95 -5.06 9.39 1.46
N VAL A 96 -6.00 10.24 1.06
CA VAL A 96 -5.89 10.99 -0.19
C VAL A 96 -5.30 12.36 0.11
N LEU A 97 -4.04 12.53 -0.24
CA LEU A 97 -3.36 13.81 -0.05
C LEU A 97 -2.05 13.81 -0.86
N GLY A 98 -1.45 14.99 -0.96
CA GLY A 98 -0.12 15.11 -1.57
C GLY A 98 -0.11 14.91 -3.07
N ASP A 99 1.09 14.71 -3.60
CA ASP A 99 1.32 14.63 -5.04
C ASP A 99 2.06 13.36 -5.48
N GLU A 100 2.35 12.43 -4.56
CA GLU A 100 2.99 11.18 -4.93
C GLU A 100 2.46 10.02 -4.10
N VAL A 101 2.61 8.83 -4.66
CA VAL A 101 2.23 7.60 -3.96
C VAL A 101 3.26 7.31 -2.88
N ILE A 102 2.79 7.07 -1.67
CA ILE A 102 3.66 6.79 -0.52
C ILE A 102 3.27 5.45 0.09
N LEU A 103 4.26 4.60 0.30
CA LEU A 103 4.08 3.37 1.05
C LEU A 103 4.41 3.64 2.51
N GLY A 104 3.42 3.46 3.37
CA GLY A 104 3.60 3.66 4.80
C GLY A 104 4.08 2.41 5.52
N GLN A 105 4.37 2.56 6.79
CA GLN A 105 4.96 1.51 7.62
C GLN A 105 4.08 0.26 7.72
N THR A 106 2.77 0.45 7.85
CA THR A 106 1.86 -0.69 7.99
C THR A 106 1.90 -1.60 6.76
N ALA A 107 1.93 -1.00 5.56
CA ALA A 107 2.02 -1.79 4.33
C ALA A 107 3.34 -2.55 4.27
N LEU A 108 4.44 -1.89 4.64
CA LEU A 108 5.75 -2.55 4.63
C LEU A 108 5.78 -3.74 5.58
N GLU A 109 5.17 -3.59 6.76
CA GLU A 109 5.11 -4.69 7.72
C GLU A 109 4.30 -5.86 7.19
N LYS A 110 3.15 -5.58 6.57
CA LYS A 110 2.29 -6.63 6.02
C LYS A 110 2.96 -7.34 4.85
N LEU A 111 3.67 -6.60 4.01
CA LEU A 111 4.41 -7.16 2.88
C LEU A 111 5.72 -7.81 3.31
N ASP A 112 6.15 -7.54 4.55
CA ASP A 112 7.41 -8.05 5.10
C ASP A 112 8.60 -7.63 4.23
N LEU A 113 8.62 -6.32 3.93
CA LEU A 113 9.66 -5.67 3.15
C LEU A 113 10.37 -4.65 4.03
N LEU A 114 11.67 -4.49 3.78
CA LEU A 114 12.51 -3.57 4.55
C LEU A 114 13.21 -2.59 3.61
N PRO A 115 13.32 -1.31 4.00
CA PRO A 115 14.15 -0.39 3.24
C PRO A 115 15.62 -0.66 3.49
N ASP A 116 16.38 -0.82 2.41
CA ASP A 116 17.84 -0.89 2.43
C ASP A 116 18.34 0.51 2.13
N CYS A 117 18.65 1.27 3.17
CA CYS A 117 19.02 2.67 3.01
C CYS A 117 20.41 2.84 2.42
N VAL A 118 21.28 1.84 2.55
CA VAL A 118 22.63 1.88 1.98
C VAL A 118 22.55 1.86 0.45
N ASN A 119 21.73 0.97 -0.10
CA ASN A 119 21.57 0.83 -1.54
C ASN A 119 20.33 1.56 -2.07
N GLN A 120 19.62 2.26 -1.20
CA GLN A 120 18.43 3.06 -1.54
C GLN A 120 17.39 2.24 -2.31
N ARG A 121 17.07 1.07 -1.77
CA ARG A 121 16.09 0.17 -2.38
C ARG A 121 15.29 -0.54 -1.31
N LEU A 122 14.12 -1.03 -1.72
CA LEU A 122 13.28 -1.87 -0.87
C LEU A 122 13.64 -3.32 -1.16
N ILE A 123 13.75 -4.13 -0.12
CA ILE A 123 14.11 -5.54 -0.25
C ILE A 123 13.18 -6.41 0.56
N PRO A 124 13.00 -7.68 0.17
CA PRO A 124 12.35 -8.64 1.05
C PRO A 124 13.11 -8.74 2.37
N ASN A 125 12.39 -8.95 3.46
CA ASN A 125 13.01 -9.19 4.75
C ASN A 125 13.99 -10.36 4.58
N PRO A 126 15.28 -10.18 4.87
CA PRO A 126 16.26 -11.26 4.67
C PRO A 126 15.97 -12.53 5.46
N ALA A 127 15.23 -12.41 6.57
CA ALA A 127 14.80 -13.58 7.34
C ALA A 127 13.70 -14.37 6.64
N HIS A 128 13.01 -13.76 5.67
CA HIS A 128 11.90 -14.37 4.94
C HIS A 128 12.01 -14.03 3.46
N PRO A 129 13.03 -14.55 2.76
CA PRO A 129 13.32 -14.09 1.40
C PRO A 129 12.31 -14.56 0.36
N ASP A 130 11.57 -15.63 0.63
CA ASP A 130 10.71 -16.27 -0.37
C ASP A 130 9.27 -15.84 -0.29
N GLN A 131 8.81 -15.43 0.90
CA GLN A 131 7.40 -15.08 1.09
C GLN A 131 7.26 -14.21 2.34
N PRO A 132 6.23 -13.37 2.38
CA PRO A 132 5.97 -12.57 3.59
C PRO A 132 5.54 -13.47 4.74
N VAL A 133 5.99 -13.12 5.94
CA VAL A 133 5.62 -13.81 7.16
C VAL A 133 4.99 -12.81 8.11
N SER A 134 3.79 -13.13 8.60
CA SER A 134 3.09 -12.31 9.58
C SER A 134 3.24 -12.97 10.95
N LYS A 135 3.76 -12.21 11.90
CA LYS A 135 3.92 -12.73 13.25
C LYS A 135 2.59 -12.70 13.97
N VAL A 136 2.29 -13.79 14.67
CA VAL A 136 1.11 -13.88 15.52
C VAL A 136 1.62 -14.05 16.94
N LYS A 137 1.32 -13.06 17.76
CA LYS A 137 1.86 -12.98 19.09
C LYS A 137 0.93 -13.64 20.08
N SER A 138 1.49 -14.34 21.05
CA SER A 138 0.76 -14.84 22.21
C SER A 138 -0.23 -15.95 21.94
N LEU A 139 -0.25 -16.54 20.74
CA LEU A 139 -1.09 -17.67 20.49
C LEU A 139 -0.29 -18.96 20.70
N SER A 140 -0.93 -19.88 21.36
CA SER A 140 -0.43 -21.22 21.44
C SER A 140 -0.66 -21.91 20.10
N GLU A 141 0.28 -22.72 19.69
CA GLU A 141 0.13 -23.45 18.43
C GLU A 141 -0.99 -24.46 18.51
N LYS A 142 -1.46 -24.71 19.69
CA LYS A 142 -2.51 -25.68 19.86
C LYS A 142 -3.87 -25.11 19.78
N SER A 143 -4.05 -24.04 19.44
CA SER A 143 -5.38 -23.45 19.42
C SER A 143 -6.46 -24.43 18.95
#